data_76cba9f8496d0461108b91db4f70a3cd
#
_entry.id   76cba9f8496d0461108b91db4f70a3cd
#
_cell.length_a   1.000
_cell.length_b   1.000
_cell.length_c   1.000
_cell.angle_alpha   90.00
_cell.angle_beta   90.00
_cell.angle_gamma   90.00
#
_symmetry.space_group_name_H-M   'P 1'
#
loop_
_entity.id
_entity.type
_entity.pdbx_description
1 polymer ?
#
loop_
_entity_poly.entity_id
_entity_poly.type
_entity_poly.pdbx_seq_one_letter_code
_entity_poly.pdbx_strand_id
1 'polypeptide(L)'
;MNERIHKYFYEELSTEERLSLLRDVEASEELKKEFVEYQNLYALLNLGHQVQDKTIGKQKYDCFILQKQHSVMWKRWTRRIGYAAAILILVVSTSILTYWYTQPEQAEFLSENVMNTLYTPAGQRAQLVLQDGTEVWLNAKSKLIYPARFTDDKRNVTIEGEAFFKVAKDPSRPFIVSTHDVDMEVLGTQFNVCSYPATGYVQTSLLEGSVRVFFRNKESDGIILEPDQQVTVSNGKMKVEPIRLKAHFLWLDGIYAFENEPLINILEKMELYYDVKIVVK
;
A
#
# COMPACT_ATOMS: atom_id res chain seq x y z
N MET A 1 -31.87 73.40 1.51
CA MET A 1 -32.67 73.01 2.67
C MET A 1 -34.14 73.08 2.26
N ASN A 2 -34.82 71.97 2.34
CA ASN A 2 -36.17 71.80 1.79
C ASN A 2 -37.19 72.40 2.76
N GLU A 3 -37.88 73.51 2.36
CA GLU A 3 -38.86 74.24 3.17
C GLU A 3 -40.03 73.33 3.68
N ARG A 4 -40.35 72.25 2.92
CA ARG A 4 -41.40 71.29 3.31
C ARG A 4 -40.98 70.41 4.49
N ILE A 5 -39.67 70.10 4.63
CA ILE A 5 -39.13 69.35 5.78
C ILE A 5 -39.21 70.24 7.04
N HIS A 6 -38.85 71.52 6.92
CA HIS A 6 -38.96 72.44 8.04
C HIS A 6 -40.42 72.54 8.55
N LYS A 7 -41.39 72.77 7.67
CA LYS A 7 -42.80 72.86 7.99
C LYS A 7 -43.39 71.58 8.62
N TYR A 8 -42.83 70.42 8.25
CA TYR A 8 -43.20 69.11 8.82
C TYR A 8 -42.92 69.06 10.34
N PHE A 9 -41.74 69.46 10.74
CA PHE A 9 -41.33 69.44 12.15
C PHE A 9 -41.93 70.52 13.02
N TYR A 10 -42.42 71.61 12.45
CA TYR A 10 -43.11 72.66 13.16
C TYR A 10 -44.65 72.53 13.09
N GLU A 11 -45.14 71.39 12.63
CA GLU A 11 -46.57 71.07 12.54
C GLU A 11 -47.40 72.00 11.63
N GLU A 12 -46.77 72.69 10.70
CA GLU A 12 -47.39 73.65 9.78
C GLU A 12 -47.98 73.02 8.49
N LEU A 13 -47.83 71.69 8.32
CA LEU A 13 -48.34 70.97 7.15
C LEU A 13 -49.69 70.30 7.47
N SER A 14 -50.57 70.28 6.50
CA SER A 14 -51.82 69.49 6.55
C SER A 14 -51.52 67.97 6.50
N THR A 15 -52.50 67.16 6.91
CA THR A 15 -52.32 65.71 6.93
C THR A 15 -51.99 65.09 5.57
N GLU A 16 -52.55 65.66 4.49
CA GLU A 16 -52.31 65.22 3.13
C GLU A 16 -50.90 65.58 2.66
N GLU A 17 -50.46 66.80 3.00
CA GLU A 17 -49.10 67.26 2.66
C GLU A 17 -48.00 66.49 3.43
N ARG A 18 -48.28 66.11 4.71
CA ARG A 18 -47.37 65.23 5.48
C ARG A 18 -47.23 63.88 4.87
N LEU A 19 -48.33 63.23 4.42
CA LEU A 19 -48.29 61.94 3.76
C LEU A 19 -47.56 62.01 2.39
N SER A 20 -47.77 63.10 1.63
CA SER A 20 -47.07 63.32 0.39
C SER A 20 -45.57 63.48 0.63
N LEU A 21 -45.17 64.28 1.61
CA LEU A 21 -43.72 64.43 1.94
C LEU A 21 -43.08 63.14 2.38
N LEU A 22 -43.75 62.32 3.20
CA LEU A 22 -43.22 61.03 3.63
C LEU A 22 -43.02 60.05 2.46
N ARG A 23 -43.91 60.02 1.48
CA ARG A 23 -43.76 59.26 0.25
C ARG A 23 -42.57 59.73 -0.58
N ASP A 24 -42.40 61.05 -0.71
CA ASP A 24 -41.28 61.65 -1.44
C ASP A 24 -39.95 61.35 -0.76
N VAL A 25 -39.92 61.35 0.57
CA VAL A 25 -38.76 60.96 1.40
C VAL A 25 -38.41 59.45 1.23
N GLU A 26 -39.43 58.63 1.11
CA GLU A 26 -39.24 57.17 0.91
C GLU A 26 -38.72 56.88 -0.53
N ALA A 27 -39.13 57.68 -1.52
CA ALA A 27 -38.78 57.52 -2.92
C ALA A 27 -37.40 58.11 -3.29
N SER A 28 -36.81 58.99 -2.49
CA SER A 28 -35.52 59.64 -2.77
C SER A 28 -34.55 59.52 -1.60
N GLU A 29 -33.40 58.88 -1.87
CA GLU A 29 -32.31 58.73 -0.89
C GLU A 29 -31.68 60.05 -0.48
N GLU A 30 -31.69 61.06 -1.36
CA GLU A 30 -31.19 62.39 -1.08
C GLU A 30 -32.12 63.13 -0.09
N LEU A 31 -33.42 63.09 -0.37
CA LEU A 31 -34.44 63.69 0.52
C LEU A 31 -34.51 62.99 1.88
N LYS A 32 -34.33 61.70 1.90
CA LYS A 32 -34.26 60.90 3.12
C LYS A 32 -33.07 61.26 4.02
N LYS A 33 -31.93 61.51 3.44
CA LYS A 33 -30.73 61.98 4.11
C LYS A 33 -30.95 63.35 4.74
N GLU A 34 -31.52 64.29 3.99
CA GLU A 34 -31.84 65.65 4.44
C GLU A 34 -32.90 65.62 5.56
N PHE A 35 -33.92 64.76 5.44
CA PHE A 35 -34.95 64.58 6.47
C PHE A 35 -34.38 64.05 7.78
N VAL A 36 -33.50 63.07 7.73
CA VAL A 36 -32.83 62.48 8.92
C VAL A 36 -31.87 63.49 9.56
N GLU A 37 -31.15 64.28 8.79
CA GLU A 37 -30.31 65.37 9.32
C GLU A 37 -31.12 66.40 10.05
N TYR A 38 -32.26 66.78 9.47
CA TYR A 38 -33.16 67.76 10.10
C TYR A 38 -33.83 67.20 11.35
N GLN A 39 -34.25 65.95 11.33
CA GLN A 39 -34.80 65.23 12.50
C GLN A 39 -33.81 65.21 13.67
N ASN A 40 -32.54 64.95 13.39
CA ASN A 40 -31.48 64.98 14.38
C ASN A 40 -31.24 66.38 14.94
N LEU A 41 -31.27 67.41 14.11
CA LEU A 41 -31.10 68.80 14.51
C LEU A 41 -32.28 69.25 15.39
N TYR A 42 -33.51 68.95 14.98
CA TYR A 42 -34.73 69.27 15.72
C TYR A 42 -34.76 68.53 17.10
N ALA A 43 -34.34 67.30 17.14
CA ALA A 43 -34.22 66.54 18.39
C ALA A 43 -33.19 67.17 19.33
N LEU A 44 -32.03 67.65 18.79
CA LEU A 44 -31.02 68.34 19.58
C LEU A 44 -31.48 69.68 20.12
N LEU A 45 -32.26 70.45 19.35
CA LEU A 45 -32.81 71.77 19.78
C LEU A 45 -33.85 71.59 20.88
N ASN A 46 -34.68 70.52 20.84
CA ASN A 46 -35.68 70.23 21.85
C ASN A 46 -35.12 69.62 23.14
N LEU A 47 -33.95 69.02 23.10
CA LEU A 47 -33.25 68.52 24.29
C LEU A 47 -32.72 69.65 25.21
N GLY A 48 -32.67 70.90 24.73
CA GLY A 48 -32.22 72.07 25.52
C GLY A 48 -33.20 72.56 26.59
N HIS A 49 -34.45 72.09 26.62
CA HIS A 49 -35.49 72.60 27.49
C HIS A 49 -35.89 71.75 28.73
N GLN A 50 -35.30 70.56 28.88
CA GLN A 50 -35.52 69.75 30.10
C GLN A 50 -34.18 69.20 30.66
N VAL A 51 -33.78 69.85 31.77
CA VAL A 51 -32.52 69.58 32.50
C VAL A 51 -32.51 68.18 33.20
N GLN A 52 -33.66 67.50 33.24
CA GLN A 52 -33.80 66.27 34.01
C GLN A 52 -33.60 64.99 33.27
N ASP A 53 -33.40 64.99 31.97
CA ASP A 53 -33.34 63.79 31.13
C ASP A 53 -31.98 63.45 30.50
N LYS A 54 -30.91 64.14 30.93
CA LYS A 54 -29.54 63.96 30.37
C LYS A 54 -28.95 62.57 30.62
N THR A 55 -29.37 61.92 31.72
CA THR A 55 -28.83 60.59 32.07
C THR A 55 -29.48 59.47 31.28
N ILE A 56 -30.79 59.52 31.04
CA ILE A 56 -31.52 58.52 30.26
C ILE A 56 -31.19 58.57 28.79
N GLY A 57 -31.05 59.78 28.23
CA GLY A 57 -30.65 59.98 26.84
C GLY A 57 -29.22 59.46 26.55
N LYS A 58 -28.28 59.69 27.46
CA LYS A 58 -26.91 59.22 27.34
C LYS A 58 -26.84 57.67 27.44
N GLN A 59 -27.56 57.06 28.37
CA GLN A 59 -27.62 55.60 28.50
C GLN A 59 -28.20 54.94 27.22
N LYS A 60 -29.29 55.47 26.67
CA LYS A 60 -29.88 54.96 25.42
C LYS A 60 -28.95 55.13 24.24
N TYR A 61 -28.22 56.24 24.12
CA TYR A 61 -27.26 56.51 23.08
C TYR A 61 -26.05 55.52 23.17
N ASP A 62 -25.49 55.38 24.37
CA ASP A 62 -24.36 54.46 24.59
C ASP A 62 -24.76 53.02 24.31
N CYS A 63 -25.97 52.57 24.69
CA CYS A 63 -26.50 51.25 24.37
C CYS A 63 -26.67 51.05 22.85
N PHE A 64 -27.16 52.03 22.11
CA PHE A 64 -27.32 52.00 20.66
C PHE A 64 -25.97 51.90 19.95
N ILE A 65 -24.98 52.67 20.39
CA ILE A 65 -23.61 52.65 19.81
C ILE A 65 -22.94 51.29 20.07
N LEU A 66 -23.06 50.74 21.30
CA LEU A 66 -22.53 49.44 21.65
C LEU A 66 -23.19 48.33 20.81
N GLN A 67 -24.50 48.37 20.61
CA GLN A 67 -25.21 47.37 19.79
C GLN A 67 -24.82 47.46 18.31
N LYS A 68 -24.58 48.65 17.78
CA LYS A 68 -24.12 48.85 16.40
C LYS A 68 -22.65 48.39 16.17
N GLN A 69 -21.77 48.63 17.14
CA GLN A 69 -20.39 48.18 17.10
C GLN A 69 -20.29 46.65 17.14
N HIS A 70 -21.09 45.97 17.98
CA HIS A 70 -21.13 44.50 18.05
C HIS A 70 -21.54 43.85 16.73
N SER A 71 -22.53 44.41 16.04
CA SER A 71 -23.04 43.83 14.80
C SER A 71 -22.01 43.94 13.61
N VAL A 72 -21.23 45.01 13.58
CA VAL A 72 -20.20 45.21 12.53
C VAL A 72 -18.96 44.34 12.80
N MET A 73 -18.54 44.20 14.07
CA MET A 73 -17.44 43.33 14.44
C MET A 73 -17.76 41.85 14.16
N TRP A 74 -18.95 41.39 14.47
CA TRP A 74 -19.36 40.00 14.26
C TRP A 74 -19.39 39.67 12.75
N LYS A 75 -19.92 40.54 11.90
CA LYS A 75 -19.88 40.36 10.42
C LYS A 75 -18.46 40.27 9.83
N ARG A 76 -17.49 41.00 10.42
CA ARG A 76 -16.10 40.91 10.02
C ARG A 76 -15.44 39.62 10.50
N TRP A 77 -15.79 39.17 11.71
CA TRP A 77 -15.30 37.93 12.30
C TRP A 77 -15.83 36.71 11.56
N THR A 78 -17.11 36.65 11.25
CA THR A 78 -17.72 35.54 10.50
C THR A 78 -17.16 35.41 9.09
N ARG A 79 -16.87 36.53 8.43
CA ARG A 79 -16.17 36.47 7.12
C ARG A 79 -14.75 35.94 7.25
N ARG A 80 -13.99 36.33 8.27
CA ARG A 80 -12.63 35.82 8.50
C ARG A 80 -12.61 34.33 8.82
N ILE A 81 -13.55 33.88 9.64
CA ILE A 81 -13.74 32.45 9.96
C ILE A 81 -14.13 31.67 8.69
N GLY A 82 -15.00 32.24 7.86
CA GLY A 82 -15.37 31.62 6.58
C GLY A 82 -14.18 31.43 5.61
N TYR A 83 -13.30 32.43 5.50
CA TYR A 83 -12.08 32.29 4.70
C TYR A 83 -11.10 31.26 5.29
N ALA A 84 -10.92 31.25 6.63
CA ALA A 84 -10.07 30.27 7.30
C ALA A 84 -10.59 28.84 7.10
N ALA A 85 -11.90 28.64 7.19
CA ALA A 85 -12.53 27.35 6.95
C ALA A 85 -12.37 26.89 5.49
N ALA A 86 -12.54 27.82 4.52
CA ALA A 86 -12.35 27.51 3.10
C ALA A 86 -10.90 27.11 2.80
N ILE A 87 -9.91 27.80 3.39
CA ILE A 87 -8.48 27.45 3.24
C ILE A 87 -8.20 26.07 3.86
N LEU A 88 -8.76 25.79 5.04
CA LEU A 88 -8.61 24.48 5.68
C LEU A 88 -9.17 23.34 4.83
N ILE A 89 -10.36 23.53 4.26
CA ILE A 89 -10.98 22.55 3.35
C ILE A 89 -10.11 22.35 2.12
N LEU A 90 -9.54 23.41 1.54
CA LEU A 90 -8.63 23.33 0.40
C LEU A 90 -7.35 22.55 0.76
N VAL A 91 -6.73 22.81 1.89
CA VAL A 91 -5.53 22.10 2.35
C VAL A 91 -5.82 20.64 2.63
N VAL A 92 -6.93 20.34 3.31
CA VAL A 92 -7.33 18.95 3.58
C VAL A 92 -7.68 18.21 2.30
N SER A 93 -8.41 18.83 1.38
CA SER A 93 -8.78 18.20 0.11
C SER A 93 -7.56 17.96 -0.79
N THR A 94 -6.62 18.90 -0.85
CA THR A 94 -5.36 18.70 -1.58
C THR A 94 -4.49 17.62 -0.93
N SER A 95 -4.42 17.57 0.40
CA SER A 95 -3.68 16.53 1.12
C SER A 95 -4.27 15.13 0.88
N ILE A 96 -5.60 15.01 0.91
CA ILE A 96 -6.29 13.75 0.62
C ILE A 96 -6.06 13.36 -0.85
N LEU A 97 -6.18 14.31 -1.77
CA LEU A 97 -5.94 14.06 -3.19
C LEU A 97 -4.49 13.62 -3.45
N THR A 98 -3.53 14.30 -2.84
CA THR A 98 -2.11 13.92 -2.92
C THR A 98 -1.86 12.54 -2.31
N TYR A 99 -2.45 12.24 -1.15
CA TYR A 99 -2.36 10.91 -0.53
C TYR A 99 -2.90 9.81 -1.45
N TRP A 100 -4.03 10.02 -2.11
CA TRP A 100 -4.59 9.08 -3.09
C TRP A 100 -3.73 8.96 -4.36
N TYR A 101 -3.16 10.07 -4.83
CA TYR A 101 -2.29 10.07 -6.02
C TYR A 101 -0.89 9.50 -5.76
N THR A 102 -0.40 9.59 -4.53
CA THR A 102 0.93 9.10 -4.14
C THR A 102 0.90 7.68 -3.56
N GLN A 103 -0.25 7.03 -3.51
CA GLN A 103 -0.29 5.60 -3.17
C GLN A 103 0.48 4.84 -4.27
N PRO A 104 1.52 4.10 -3.91
CA PRO A 104 2.37 3.40 -4.89
C PRO A 104 1.68 2.13 -5.41
N GLU A 105 0.52 2.27 -6.05
CA GLU A 105 -0.15 1.16 -6.76
C GLU A 105 0.70 0.64 -7.94
N GLN A 106 1.67 1.44 -8.39
CA GLN A 106 2.50 1.07 -9.55
C GLN A 106 3.74 0.23 -9.23
N ALA A 107 4.19 0.17 -7.98
CA ALA A 107 5.34 -0.66 -7.63
C ALA A 107 4.98 -2.15 -7.48
N GLU A 108 3.73 -2.45 -7.17
CA GLU A 108 3.25 -3.83 -7.00
C GLU A 108 3.01 -4.51 -8.36
N PHE A 109 2.49 -3.78 -9.35
CA PHE A 109 2.15 -4.34 -10.66
C PHE A 109 3.37 -4.72 -11.53
N LEU A 110 4.53 -4.08 -11.31
CA LEU A 110 5.76 -4.39 -12.05
C LEU A 110 6.59 -5.52 -11.42
N SER A 111 6.31 -5.90 -10.18
CA SER A 111 7.06 -6.96 -9.47
C SER A 111 6.37 -8.33 -9.50
N GLU A 112 5.10 -8.41 -9.89
CA GLU A 112 4.30 -9.64 -9.84
C GLU A 112 4.76 -10.75 -10.80
N ASN A 113 5.54 -10.43 -11.84
CA ASN A 113 5.95 -11.40 -12.86
C ASN A 113 7.46 -11.41 -13.17
N VAL A 114 8.31 -10.80 -12.34
CA VAL A 114 9.75 -10.84 -12.57
C VAL A 114 10.30 -12.17 -12.08
N MET A 115 10.67 -13.05 -13.03
CA MET A 115 11.35 -14.30 -12.75
C MET A 115 12.87 -14.10 -12.79
N ASN A 116 13.55 -14.49 -11.72
CA ASN A 116 15.00 -14.55 -11.65
C ASN A 116 15.49 -15.94 -12.08
N THR A 117 16.66 -15.98 -12.68
CA THR A 117 17.34 -17.23 -13.01
C THR A 117 18.74 -17.20 -12.43
N LEU A 118 19.06 -18.18 -11.60
CA LEU A 118 20.42 -18.44 -11.15
C LEU A 118 20.95 -19.70 -11.82
N TYR A 119 22.07 -19.60 -12.50
CA TYR A 119 22.76 -20.70 -13.16
C TYR A 119 24.14 -20.93 -12.53
N THR A 120 24.45 -22.18 -12.24
CA THR A 120 25.74 -22.61 -11.71
C THR A 120 26.50 -23.36 -12.80
N PRO A 121 27.69 -22.88 -13.25
CA PRO A 121 28.49 -23.60 -14.22
C PRO A 121 29.02 -24.95 -13.71
N ALA A 122 29.61 -25.74 -14.60
CA ALA A 122 30.32 -26.95 -14.22
C ALA A 122 31.46 -26.64 -13.24
N GLY A 123 31.70 -27.52 -12.28
CA GLY A 123 32.72 -27.35 -11.28
C GLY A 123 32.45 -26.28 -10.21
N GLN A 124 31.32 -25.59 -10.27
CA GLN A 124 30.97 -24.55 -9.32
C GLN A 124 29.71 -24.88 -8.55
N ARG A 125 29.55 -24.25 -7.40
CA ARG A 125 28.36 -24.29 -6.55
C ARG A 125 27.96 -22.90 -6.15
N ALA A 126 26.68 -22.66 -5.91
CA ALA A 126 26.16 -21.40 -5.44
C ALA A 126 25.22 -21.62 -4.26
N GLN A 127 25.18 -20.64 -3.36
CA GLN A 127 24.19 -20.57 -2.29
C GLN A 127 23.46 -19.27 -2.42
N LEU A 128 22.15 -19.30 -2.20
CA LEU A 128 21.32 -18.09 -2.13
C LEU A 128 20.26 -18.24 -1.06
N VAL A 129 19.78 -17.11 -0.58
CA VAL A 129 18.63 -17.03 0.31
C VAL A 129 17.50 -16.36 -0.46
N LEU A 130 16.37 -17.04 -0.55
CA LEU A 130 15.17 -16.50 -1.19
C LEU A 130 14.48 -15.48 -0.26
N GLN A 131 13.55 -14.73 -0.81
CA GLN A 131 12.84 -13.66 -0.11
C GLN A 131 12.07 -14.15 1.14
N ASP A 132 11.59 -15.40 1.13
CA ASP A 132 10.88 -16.02 2.26
C ASP A 132 11.81 -16.56 3.36
N GLY A 133 13.13 -16.40 3.20
CA GLY A 133 14.15 -16.95 4.09
C GLY A 133 14.54 -18.40 3.79
N THR A 134 14.01 -19.00 2.70
CA THR A 134 14.45 -20.31 2.24
C THR A 134 15.90 -20.24 1.75
N GLU A 135 16.76 -21.11 2.26
CA GLU A 135 18.13 -21.25 1.82
C GLU A 135 18.22 -22.35 0.75
N VAL A 136 18.92 -22.06 -0.35
CA VAL A 136 19.09 -22.98 -1.48
C VAL A 136 20.56 -23.09 -1.84
N TRP A 137 21.07 -24.31 -1.92
CA TRP A 137 22.40 -24.63 -2.45
C TRP A 137 22.24 -25.29 -3.82
N LEU A 138 22.85 -24.72 -4.85
CA LEU A 138 22.89 -25.28 -6.18
C LEU A 138 24.21 -25.99 -6.42
N ASN A 139 24.15 -27.21 -6.92
CA ASN A 139 25.33 -27.96 -7.36
C ASN A 139 25.73 -27.55 -8.79
N ALA A 140 26.79 -28.16 -9.30
CA ALA A 140 27.35 -27.90 -10.66
C ALA A 140 26.28 -28.10 -11.75
N LYS A 141 26.36 -27.31 -12.82
CA LYS A 141 25.44 -27.32 -14.00
C LYS A 141 23.96 -27.30 -13.61
N SER A 142 23.61 -26.53 -12.57
CA SER A 142 22.25 -26.44 -12.09
C SER A 142 21.67 -25.05 -12.36
N LYS A 143 20.37 -24.98 -12.55
CA LYS A 143 19.62 -23.77 -12.83
C LYS A 143 18.38 -23.70 -11.97
N LEU A 144 18.26 -22.65 -11.20
CA LEU A 144 17.07 -22.32 -10.42
C LEU A 144 16.34 -21.13 -11.01
N ILE A 145 15.04 -21.28 -11.23
CA ILE A 145 14.15 -20.20 -11.66
C ILE A 145 13.19 -19.92 -10.51
N TYR A 146 13.09 -18.67 -10.07
CA TYR A 146 12.28 -18.27 -8.94
C TYR A 146 11.75 -16.84 -9.12
N PRO A 147 10.57 -16.49 -8.59
CA PRO A 147 10.06 -15.14 -8.69
C PRO A 147 10.83 -14.18 -7.77
N ALA A 148 10.91 -12.91 -8.15
CA ALA A 148 11.49 -11.87 -7.30
C ALA A 148 10.75 -11.75 -5.96
N ARG A 149 9.42 -12.03 -5.96
CA ARG A 149 8.57 -12.10 -4.77
C ARG A 149 7.57 -13.25 -4.90
N PHE A 150 7.30 -13.91 -3.77
CA PHE A 150 6.22 -14.88 -3.67
C PHE A 150 4.92 -14.13 -3.32
N THR A 151 4.12 -13.81 -4.33
CA THR A 151 2.85 -13.05 -4.20
C THR A 151 1.64 -13.95 -4.12
N ASP A 152 1.75 -15.20 -4.61
CA ASP A 152 0.68 -16.17 -4.68
C ASP A 152 0.48 -16.95 -3.37
N ASP A 153 -0.60 -17.71 -3.30
CA ASP A 153 -0.88 -18.64 -2.22
C ASP A 153 0.14 -19.80 -2.14
N LYS A 154 1.00 -19.95 -3.15
CA LYS A 154 2.08 -20.93 -3.23
C LYS A 154 3.40 -20.26 -3.56
N ARG A 155 4.49 -20.79 -3.01
CA ARG A 155 5.87 -20.35 -3.29
C ARG A 155 6.50 -21.27 -4.34
N ASN A 156 6.37 -20.90 -5.61
CA ASN A 156 6.79 -21.74 -6.73
C ASN A 156 8.23 -21.43 -7.18
N VAL A 157 9.02 -22.48 -7.33
CA VAL A 157 10.37 -22.44 -7.96
C VAL A 157 10.53 -23.59 -8.92
N THR A 158 11.42 -23.44 -9.91
CA THR A 158 11.75 -24.53 -10.86
C THR A 158 13.23 -24.82 -10.79
N ILE A 159 13.59 -26.12 -10.77
CA ILE A 159 14.96 -26.60 -10.73
C ILE A 159 15.27 -27.50 -11.93
N GLU A 160 16.38 -27.26 -12.57
CA GLU A 160 17.06 -28.17 -13.48
C GLU A 160 18.46 -28.43 -12.91
N GLY A 161 18.87 -29.68 -12.73
CA GLY A 161 20.11 -30.03 -12.08
C GLY A 161 19.93 -30.50 -10.64
N GLU A 162 20.86 -30.17 -9.76
CA GLU A 162 20.81 -30.60 -8.35
C GLU A 162 20.81 -29.41 -7.41
N ALA A 163 19.87 -29.44 -6.45
CA ALA A 163 19.80 -28.43 -5.40
C ALA A 163 19.37 -29.05 -4.07
N PHE A 164 19.93 -28.52 -3.00
CA PHE A 164 19.46 -28.73 -1.65
C PHE A 164 18.65 -27.53 -1.19
N PHE A 165 17.49 -27.80 -0.63
CA PHE A 165 16.57 -26.80 -0.10
C PHE A 165 16.43 -26.94 1.41
N LYS A 166 16.62 -25.83 2.12
CA LYS A 166 16.23 -25.68 3.52
C LYS A 166 15.09 -24.65 3.56
N VAL A 167 13.88 -25.15 3.41
CA VAL A 167 12.69 -24.32 3.21
C VAL A 167 12.24 -23.67 4.51
N ALA A 168 12.01 -22.37 4.48
CA ALA A 168 11.42 -21.64 5.58
C ALA A 168 10.01 -22.16 5.91
N LYS A 169 9.73 -22.39 7.18
CA LYS A 169 8.46 -22.97 7.65
C LYS A 169 7.32 -21.96 7.49
N ASP A 170 6.41 -22.26 6.57
CA ASP A 170 5.18 -21.50 6.34
C ASP A 170 4.05 -22.44 5.90
N PRO A 171 3.26 -22.98 6.86
CA PRO A 171 2.16 -23.90 6.56
C PRO A 171 1.01 -23.25 5.78
N SER A 172 0.90 -21.93 5.79
CA SER A 172 -0.17 -21.19 5.08
C SER A 172 0.08 -21.08 3.59
N ARG A 173 1.36 -21.13 3.16
CA ARG A 173 1.78 -21.01 1.75
C ARG A 173 2.76 -22.12 1.41
N PRO A 174 2.30 -23.23 0.82
CA PRO A 174 3.15 -24.33 0.42
C PRO A 174 4.30 -23.87 -0.51
N PHE A 175 5.47 -24.48 -0.35
CA PHE A 175 6.62 -24.28 -1.23
C PHE A 175 6.66 -25.41 -2.25
N ILE A 176 6.62 -25.06 -3.53
CA ILE A 176 6.56 -26.02 -4.64
C ILE A 176 7.87 -25.97 -5.42
N VAL A 177 8.56 -27.09 -5.47
CA VAL A 177 9.71 -27.26 -6.36
C VAL A 177 9.29 -28.06 -7.58
N SER A 178 9.31 -27.41 -8.75
CA SER A 178 8.96 -28.02 -10.03
C SER A 178 10.19 -28.53 -10.75
N THR A 179 10.10 -29.73 -11.33
CA THR A 179 11.07 -30.28 -12.26
C THR A 179 10.43 -30.50 -13.63
N HIS A 180 11.08 -31.21 -14.54
CA HIS A 180 10.49 -31.53 -15.84
C HIS A 180 9.35 -32.58 -15.73
N ASP A 181 9.39 -33.50 -14.75
CA ASP A 181 8.41 -34.61 -14.62
C ASP A 181 7.47 -34.47 -13.45
N VAL A 182 7.98 -34.01 -12.30
CA VAL A 182 7.24 -34.02 -11.02
C VAL A 182 7.37 -32.69 -10.30
N ASP A 183 6.38 -32.43 -9.47
CA ASP A 183 6.37 -31.34 -8.52
C ASP A 183 6.49 -31.89 -7.09
N MET A 184 7.17 -31.15 -6.24
CA MET A 184 7.38 -31.45 -4.82
C MET A 184 6.79 -30.34 -3.97
N GLU A 185 5.89 -30.69 -3.09
CA GLU A 185 5.21 -29.77 -2.17
C GLU A 185 5.72 -29.97 -0.74
N VAL A 186 6.12 -28.87 -0.10
CA VAL A 186 6.65 -28.87 1.27
C VAL A 186 6.15 -27.65 2.06
N LEU A 187 6.14 -27.76 3.39
CA LEU A 187 5.68 -26.67 4.29
C LEU A 187 6.81 -26.11 5.17
N GLY A 188 8.00 -26.68 5.12
CA GLY A 188 9.14 -26.33 5.97
C GLY A 188 10.03 -27.53 6.18
N THR A 189 10.85 -27.86 5.20
CA THR A 189 11.47 -29.16 4.99
C THR A 189 12.91 -28.97 4.52
N GLN A 190 13.78 -29.90 4.87
CA GLN A 190 15.15 -29.99 4.36
C GLN A 190 15.27 -31.21 3.44
N PHE A 191 15.54 -31.00 2.15
CA PHE A 191 15.59 -32.06 1.15
C PHE A 191 16.49 -31.73 -0.03
N ASN A 192 16.95 -32.74 -0.71
CA ASN A 192 17.74 -32.64 -1.94
C ASN A 192 16.90 -33.06 -3.15
N VAL A 193 17.09 -32.37 -4.25
CA VAL A 193 16.49 -32.70 -5.56
C VAL A 193 17.59 -32.81 -6.57
N CYS A 194 17.62 -33.92 -7.30
CA CYS A 194 18.50 -34.17 -8.42
C CYS A 194 17.65 -34.43 -9.67
N SER A 195 17.67 -33.50 -10.63
CA SER A 195 16.86 -33.54 -11.85
C SER A 195 17.65 -33.00 -13.04
N TYR A 196 18.75 -33.68 -13.40
CA TYR A 196 19.51 -33.38 -14.59
C TYR A 196 18.78 -33.92 -15.83
N PRO A 197 18.52 -33.11 -16.86
CA PRO A 197 17.82 -33.60 -18.06
C PRO A 197 18.50 -34.79 -18.75
N ALA A 198 19.83 -34.89 -18.65
CA ALA A 198 20.60 -35.96 -19.26
C ALA A 198 20.49 -37.32 -18.56
N THR A 199 20.06 -37.35 -17.27
CA THR A 199 20.01 -38.61 -16.51
C THR A 199 18.73 -39.43 -16.76
N GLY A 200 17.65 -38.80 -17.25
CA GLY A 200 16.39 -39.48 -17.50
C GLY A 200 15.63 -39.90 -16.22
N TYR A 201 16.04 -39.40 -15.09
CA TYR A 201 15.33 -39.61 -13.80
C TYR A 201 15.33 -38.33 -12.95
N VAL A 202 14.35 -38.25 -12.04
CA VAL A 202 14.33 -37.29 -10.94
C VAL A 202 14.44 -38.02 -9.63
N GLN A 203 15.30 -37.54 -8.74
CA GLN A 203 15.52 -38.14 -7.43
C GLN A 203 15.36 -37.08 -6.36
N THR A 204 14.59 -37.42 -5.31
CA THR A 204 14.35 -36.53 -4.17
C THR A 204 14.64 -37.26 -2.89
N SER A 205 15.54 -36.75 -2.05
CA SER A 205 15.98 -37.34 -0.79
C SER A 205 15.60 -36.41 0.36
N LEU A 206 14.87 -36.95 1.36
CA LEU A 206 14.38 -36.16 2.47
C LEU A 206 15.28 -36.29 3.69
N LEU A 207 15.73 -35.12 4.22
CA LEU A 207 16.53 -35.05 5.45
C LEU A 207 15.65 -34.78 6.69
N GLU A 208 14.76 -33.79 6.60
CA GLU A 208 13.93 -33.37 7.73
C GLU A 208 12.57 -32.87 7.24
N GLY A 209 11.50 -33.20 7.95
CA GLY A 209 10.15 -32.76 7.65
C GLY A 209 9.36 -33.76 6.80
N SER A 210 8.66 -33.30 5.78
CA SER A 210 7.84 -34.12 4.87
C SER A 210 7.82 -33.50 3.47
N VAL A 211 7.91 -34.35 2.44
CA VAL A 211 7.81 -33.97 1.04
C VAL A 211 6.72 -34.76 0.35
N ARG A 212 5.77 -34.08 -0.26
CA ARG A 212 4.78 -34.72 -1.13
C ARG A 212 5.25 -34.59 -2.58
N VAL A 213 5.50 -35.74 -3.23
CA VAL A 213 5.96 -35.81 -4.62
C VAL A 213 4.82 -36.30 -5.51
N PHE A 214 4.50 -35.60 -6.59
CA PHE A 214 3.41 -35.97 -7.48
C PHE A 214 3.74 -35.60 -8.94
N PHE A 215 3.13 -36.34 -9.88
CA PHE A 215 3.19 -35.97 -11.28
C PHE A 215 2.29 -34.76 -11.54
N ARG A 216 2.78 -33.78 -12.29
CA ARG A 216 2.04 -32.53 -12.59
C ARG A 216 0.65 -32.77 -13.16
N ASN A 217 0.43 -33.86 -13.88
CA ASN A 217 -0.84 -34.22 -14.49
C ASN A 217 -1.72 -35.09 -13.58
N LYS A 218 -1.24 -35.49 -12.39
CA LYS A 218 -1.93 -36.42 -11.47
C LYS A 218 -1.62 -36.04 -10.03
N GLU A 219 -2.02 -34.83 -9.64
CA GLU A 219 -1.77 -34.32 -8.30
C GLU A 219 -2.38 -35.19 -7.17
N SER A 220 -3.49 -35.90 -7.48
CA SER A 220 -4.16 -36.81 -6.53
C SER A 220 -3.32 -38.02 -6.13
N ASP A 221 -2.39 -38.45 -6.98
CA ASP A 221 -1.64 -39.71 -6.81
C ASP A 221 -0.24 -39.46 -6.21
N GLY A 222 -0.09 -38.45 -5.37
CA GLY A 222 1.18 -38.04 -4.76
C GLY A 222 1.64 -39.03 -3.67
N ILE A 223 2.96 -39.24 -3.59
CA ILE A 223 3.64 -39.99 -2.53
C ILE A 223 4.18 -39.02 -1.48
N ILE A 224 4.03 -39.35 -0.21
CA ILE A 224 4.61 -38.57 0.89
C ILE A 224 5.86 -39.31 1.36
N LEU A 225 6.99 -38.61 1.36
CA LEU A 225 8.26 -39.08 1.91
C LEU A 225 8.36 -38.75 3.40
N GLU A 226 8.93 -39.66 4.14
CA GLU A 226 9.38 -39.50 5.53
C GLU A 226 10.91 -39.31 5.56
N PRO A 227 11.48 -38.74 6.62
CA PRO A 227 12.94 -38.64 6.77
C PRO A 227 13.63 -40.00 6.53
N ASP A 228 14.84 -39.97 6.00
CA ASP A 228 15.62 -41.15 5.59
C ASP A 228 15.04 -41.92 4.39
N GLN A 229 14.12 -41.31 3.64
CA GLN A 229 13.59 -41.85 2.40
C GLN A 229 14.01 -41.03 1.17
N GLN A 230 14.08 -41.74 0.05
CA GLN A 230 14.29 -41.20 -1.26
C GLN A 230 13.25 -41.73 -2.23
N VAL A 231 12.75 -40.88 -3.10
CA VAL A 231 11.98 -41.31 -4.27
C VAL A 231 12.83 -41.11 -5.53
N THR A 232 12.82 -42.12 -6.36
CA THR A 232 13.35 -42.04 -7.74
C THR A 232 12.19 -42.15 -8.71
N VAL A 233 12.09 -41.15 -9.59
CA VAL A 233 11.06 -41.07 -10.64
C VAL A 233 11.73 -41.31 -11.98
N SER A 234 11.33 -42.35 -12.66
CA SER A 234 11.80 -42.69 -14.00
C SER A 234 10.74 -43.45 -14.77
N ASN A 235 10.67 -43.21 -16.08
CA ASN A 235 9.71 -43.88 -16.98
C ASN A 235 8.26 -43.85 -16.47
N GLY A 236 7.82 -42.72 -15.89
CA GLY A 236 6.47 -42.54 -15.35
C GLY A 236 6.16 -43.36 -14.11
N LYS A 237 7.15 -43.88 -13.40
CA LYS A 237 6.99 -44.64 -12.17
C LYS A 237 7.77 -44.01 -11.02
N MET A 238 7.21 -44.07 -9.81
CA MET A 238 7.85 -43.64 -8.58
C MET A 238 8.27 -44.86 -7.77
N LYS A 239 9.52 -44.89 -7.32
CA LYS A 239 10.06 -45.93 -6.43
C LYS A 239 10.62 -45.28 -5.18
N VAL A 240 10.09 -45.62 -4.03
CA VAL A 240 10.57 -45.15 -2.72
C VAL A 240 11.51 -46.17 -2.13
N GLU A 241 12.65 -45.71 -1.62
CA GLU A 241 13.67 -46.54 -0.98
C GLU A 241 14.23 -45.83 0.26
N PRO A 242 14.60 -46.55 1.31
CA PRO A 242 15.34 -46.00 2.44
C PRO A 242 16.76 -45.63 1.99
N ILE A 243 17.29 -44.53 2.51
CA ILE A 243 18.66 -44.09 2.22
C ILE A 243 19.49 -43.91 3.49
N ARG A 244 20.83 -43.98 3.36
CA ARG A 244 21.76 -43.54 4.39
C ARG A 244 22.05 -42.05 4.19
N LEU A 245 21.30 -41.24 4.91
CA LEU A 245 21.26 -39.76 4.74
C LEU A 245 22.60 -39.09 4.61
N LYS A 246 23.57 -39.42 5.44
CA LYS A 246 24.85 -38.71 5.48
C LYS A 246 25.57 -38.67 4.14
N ALA A 247 25.51 -39.73 3.36
CA ALA A 247 26.21 -39.81 2.07
C ALA A 247 25.60 -38.84 1.02
N HIS A 248 24.29 -38.68 0.99
CA HIS A 248 23.57 -37.90 -0.02
C HIS A 248 23.70 -36.40 0.16
N PHE A 249 24.08 -35.91 1.35
CA PHE A 249 24.18 -34.48 1.65
C PHE A 249 25.62 -33.97 1.81
N LEU A 250 26.63 -34.88 1.76
CA LEU A 250 28.05 -34.54 1.92
C LEU A 250 28.56 -33.60 0.82
N TRP A 251 27.89 -33.54 -0.33
CA TRP A 251 28.28 -32.62 -1.40
C TRP A 251 28.17 -31.16 -0.99
N LEU A 252 27.32 -30.81 -0.02
CA LEU A 252 27.24 -29.48 0.60
C LEU A 252 28.59 -29.06 1.18
N ASP A 253 29.31 -30.03 1.77
CA ASP A 253 30.65 -29.85 2.33
C ASP A 253 31.77 -30.13 1.31
N GLY A 254 31.43 -30.40 0.05
CA GLY A 254 32.39 -30.69 -1.01
C GLY A 254 32.87 -32.13 -1.08
N ILE A 255 32.21 -33.04 -0.36
CA ILE A 255 32.54 -34.46 -0.32
C ILE A 255 31.50 -35.21 -1.15
N TYR A 256 31.95 -35.92 -2.18
CA TYR A 256 31.08 -36.77 -2.99
C TYR A 256 31.22 -38.20 -2.55
N ALA A 257 30.16 -38.79 -2.04
CA ALA A 257 30.09 -40.17 -1.60
C ALA A 257 29.17 -40.97 -2.54
N PHE A 258 29.62 -42.15 -2.94
CA PHE A 258 28.86 -43.02 -3.81
C PHE A 258 28.69 -44.38 -3.11
N GLU A 259 27.47 -44.89 -3.09
CA GLU A 259 27.15 -46.17 -2.44
C GLU A 259 26.39 -47.05 -3.44
N ASN A 260 26.98 -48.22 -3.77
CA ASN A 260 26.42 -49.20 -4.71
C ASN A 260 26.00 -48.61 -6.08
N GLU A 261 26.68 -47.59 -6.53
CA GLU A 261 26.38 -46.94 -7.79
C GLU A 261 27.28 -47.49 -8.91
N PRO A 262 26.76 -47.71 -10.13
CA PRO A 262 27.58 -48.17 -11.26
C PRO A 262 28.72 -47.18 -11.53
N LEU A 263 29.91 -47.70 -11.82
CA LEU A 263 31.12 -46.88 -12.06
C LEU A 263 30.89 -45.82 -13.14
N ILE A 264 30.15 -46.17 -14.20
CA ILE A 264 29.85 -45.21 -15.27
C ILE A 264 29.10 -43.99 -14.76
N ASN A 265 28.14 -44.17 -13.90
CA ASN A 265 27.37 -43.07 -13.29
C ASN A 265 28.24 -42.23 -12.34
N ILE A 266 29.15 -42.84 -11.63
CA ILE A 266 30.15 -42.17 -10.81
C ILE A 266 31.02 -41.27 -11.65
N LEU A 267 31.53 -41.81 -12.75
CA LEU A 267 32.39 -41.04 -13.68
C LEU A 267 31.66 -39.88 -14.33
N GLU A 268 30.42 -40.08 -14.76
CA GLU A 268 29.58 -38.99 -15.29
C GLU A 268 29.34 -37.89 -14.26
N LYS A 269 29.09 -38.23 -13.00
CA LYS A 269 28.96 -37.26 -11.88
C LYS A 269 30.29 -36.54 -11.63
N MET A 270 31.43 -37.25 -11.68
CA MET A 270 32.74 -36.63 -11.53
C MET A 270 33.04 -35.65 -12.67
N GLU A 271 32.73 -35.99 -13.93
CA GLU A 271 32.82 -35.05 -15.05
C GLU A 271 31.98 -33.78 -14.79
N LEU A 272 30.76 -33.94 -14.29
CA LEU A 272 29.86 -32.86 -13.99
C LEU A 272 30.41 -31.95 -12.87
N TYR A 273 30.88 -32.58 -11.78
CA TYR A 273 31.29 -31.84 -10.57
C TYR A 273 32.65 -31.16 -10.69
N TYR A 274 33.59 -31.74 -11.48
CA TYR A 274 34.94 -31.22 -11.61
C TYR A 274 35.22 -30.54 -12.95
N ASP A 275 34.24 -30.49 -13.84
CA ASP A 275 34.39 -29.97 -15.22
C ASP A 275 35.53 -30.64 -16.00
N VAL A 276 35.62 -31.92 -15.86
CA VAL A 276 36.63 -32.76 -16.54
C VAL A 276 35.96 -33.71 -17.52
N LYS A 277 36.70 -34.21 -18.49
CA LYS A 277 36.25 -35.28 -19.39
C LYS A 277 37.05 -36.56 -19.07
N ILE A 278 36.34 -37.61 -18.68
CA ILE A 278 36.95 -38.90 -18.32
C ILE A 278 36.78 -39.87 -19.50
N VAL A 279 37.89 -40.40 -20.01
CA VAL A 279 37.87 -41.37 -21.07
C VAL A 279 38.28 -42.74 -20.49
N VAL A 280 37.32 -43.65 -20.47
CA VAL A 280 37.57 -45.05 -20.08
C VAL A 280 38.14 -45.78 -21.30
N LYS A 281 39.34 -46.38 -21.17
CA LYS A 281 39.98 -47.16 -22.20
C LYS A 281 39.72 -48.64 -21.99
#